data_b3b8c281718b87f8727ea406eb9f0e6b
#
_entry.id   b3b8c281718b87f8727ea406eb9f0e6b
#
_cell.length_a   1.000
_cell.length_b   1.000
_cell.length_c   1.000
_cell.angle_alpha   90.00
_cell.angle_beta   90.00
_cell.angle_gamma   90.00
#
_symmetry.space_group_name_H-M   'P 1'
#
loop_
_entity.id
_entity.type
_entity.pdbx_description
1 polymer ?
#
loop_
_entity_poly.entity_id
_entity_poly.type
_entity_poly.pdbx_seq_one_letter_code
_entity_poly.pdbx_strand_id
1 'polypeptide(L)'
;MHPDVQDAFDIARRDFRSCITEHGILAGRHHLNFYKARNAMFASLGANSMGEFTASWKSIELFLSMQRDDGLIPHRITSKLKPHYHHLVTEPLDGNALVIIALRDYLDKANDLQFIEKNFKSAKKAIEWLRGHDTDRDLLLEEPFFAGWQETILKSGKVLYSNCLYFKALKDFAVLANAVGEEKVSEEYERLARRVSEQINSKFWQGNYYCDWIGAIKHDSFSTDGNVLAALFGIADREQSQMIQNKIRQHQLNKVPLQANYPMYPFWRIPPGLLAVDAYNYHNGSSWFWIGCLNSIALSNMGLRKEAKQELKTIARLIKENGSVHEVFLHGKPIKSVFLKSEPFYSWNSALFLKAVNEV
;
A
#
# COMPACT_ATOMS: atom_id res chain seq x y z
N MET A 1 -12.33 22.74 6.79
CA MET A 1 -11.11 22.01 7.24
C MET A 1 -10.55 22.68 8.48
N HIS A 2 -9.99 21.93 9.44
CA HIS A 2 -9.33 22.54 10.63
C HIS A 2 -8.04 23.23 10.19
N PRO A 3 -7.67 24.43 10.72
CA PRO A 3 -6.48 25.17 10.26
C PRO A 3 -5.19 24.34 10.24
N ASP A 4 -4.94 23.54 11.28
CA ASP A 4 -3.73 22.68 11.32
C ASP A 4 -3.69 21.62 10.22
N VAL A 5 -4.85 21.10 9.81
CA VAL A 5 -4.94 20.14 8.71
C VAL A 5 -4.73 20.85 7.37
N GLN A 6 -5.18 22.12 7.25
CA GLN A 6 -4.96 22.93 6.05
C GLN A 6 -3.48 23.21 5.81
N ASP A 7 -2.74 23.66 6.84
CA ASP A 7 -1.31 23.91 6.74
C ASP A 7 -0.54 22.64 6.33
N ALA A 8 -0.87 21.50 6.97
CA ALA A 8 -0.28 20.21 6.64
C ALA A 8 -0.63 19.74 5.22
N PHE A 9 -1.86 20.05 4.75
CA PHE A 9 -2.29 19.76 3.38
C PHE A 9 -1.46 20.54 2.37
N ASP A 10 -1.19 21.83 2.61
CA ASP A 10 -0.38 22.65 1.72
C ASP A 10 1.09 22.19 1.68
N ILE A 11 1.66 21.78 2.84
CA ILE A 11 2.98 21.16 2.91
C ILE A 11 3.00 19.84 2.10
N ALA A 12 2.04 18.95 2.35
CA ALA A 12 1.98 17.66 1.65
C ALA A 12 1.79 17.82 0.14
N ARG A 13 0.97 18.80 -0.29
CA ARG A 13 0.77 19.12 -1.72
C ARG A 13 2.05 19.63 -2.37
N ARG A 14 2.79 20.51 -1.70
CA ARG A 14 4.11 20.98 -2.14
C ARG A 14 5.09 19.80 -2.30
N ASP A 15 5.19 18.97 -1.27
CA ASP A 15 6.11 17.83 -1.25
C ASP A 15 5.76 16.81 -2.33
N PHE A 16 4.48 16.47 -2.46
CA PHE A 16 3.99 15.58 -3.52
C PHE A 16 4.32 16.11 -4.92
N ARG A 17 3.97 17.37 -5.20
CA ARG A 17 4.25 18.00 -6.50
C ARG A 17 5.73 18.06 -6.84
N SER A 18 6.60 18.20 -5.83
CA SER A 18 8.04 18.16 -6.04
C SER A 18 8.55 16.81 -6.54
N CYS A 19 7.80 15.71 -6.31
CA CYS A 19 8.13 14.37 -6.77
C CYS A 19 7.58 14.06 -8.18
N ILE A 20 6.74 14.92 -8.75
CA ILE A 20 6.21 14.75 -10.11
C ILE A 20 7.28 15.14 -11.12
N THR A 21 7.50 14.27 -12.11
CA THR A 21 8.43 14.47 -13.21
C THR A 21 7.72 14.33 -14.58
N GLU A 22 8.44 14.48 -15.65
CA GLU A 22 7.92 14.23 -17.00
C GLU A 22 7.54 12.78 -17.27
N HIS A 23 8.09 11.81 -16.48
CA HIS A 23 7.84 10.38 -16.65
C HIS A 23 6.88 9.78 -15.61
N GLY A 24 6.56 10.50 -14.53
CA GLY A 24 5.69 10.02 -13.47
C GLY A 24 6.13 10.49 -12.08
N ILE A 25 5.78 9.73 -11.04
CA ILE A 25 5.97 10.08 -9.64
C ILE A 25 7.17 9.33 -9.05
N LEU A 26 8.20 10.07 -8.62
CA LEU A 26 9.34 9.54 -7.87
C LEU A 26 8.92 9.08 -6.46
N ALA A 27 9.66 8.14 -5.86
CA ALA A 27 9.43 7.72 -4.49
C ALA A 27 9.75 8.84 -3.48
N GLY A 28 10.81 9.59 -3.71
CA GLY A 28 11.25 10.74 -2.91
C GLY A 28 12.18 11.64 -3.71
N ARG A 29 12.73 12.67 -3.06
CA ARG A 29 13.54 13.70 -3.72
C ARG A 29 15.04 13.60 -3.47
N HIS A 30 15.44 12.82 -2.47
CA HIS A 30 16.84 12.73 -2.06
C HIS A 30 17.41 11.33 -2.36
N HIS A 31 17.53 10.45 -1.34
CA HIS A 31 18.10 9.11 -1.54
C HIS A 31 17.13 8.12 -2.21
N LEU A 32 15.82 8.41 -2.24
CA LEU A 32 14.82 7.65 -2.98
C LEU A 32 14.44 8.30 -4.32
N ASN A 33 15.38 8.96 -4.97
CA ASN A 33 15.18 9.63 -6.26
C ASN A 33 15.14 8.62 -7.43
N PHE A 34 14.12 7.76 -7.41
CA PHE A 34 13.79 6.78 -8.44
C PHE A 34 12.29 6.47 -8.40
N TYR A 35 11.77 5.83 -9.46
CA TYR A 35 10.39 5.37 -9.49
C TYR A 35 10.31 3.99 -8.85
N LYS A 36 9.54 3.82 -7.76
CA LYS A 36 9.26 2.53 -7.11
C LYS A 36 7.79 2.20 -7.33
N ALA A 37 7.48 1.00 -7.83
CA ALA A 37 6.11 0.63 -8.21
C ALA A 37 5.10 0.88 -7.09
N ARG A 38 5.36 0.35 -5.91
CA ARG A 38 4.51 0.56 -4.71
C ARG A 38 4.25 2.04 -4.45
N ASN A 39 5.31 2.86 -4.41
CA ASN A 39 5.21 4.28 -4.10
C ASN A 39 4.42 5.03 -5.18
N ALA A 40 4.74 4.80 -6.46
CA ALA A 40 4.11 5.48 -7.57
C ALA A 40 2.62 5.11 -7.69
N MET A 41 2.25 3.84 -7.49
CA MET A 41 0.86 3.40 -7.61
C MET A 41 0.00 3.90 -6.44
N PHE A 42 0.47 3.82 -5.19
CA PHE A 42 -0.25 4.45 -4.07
C PHE A 42 -0.32 5.98 -4.21
N ALA A 43 0.75 6.61 -4.69
CA ALA A 43 0.76 8.06 -4.93
C ALA A 43 -0.21 8.45 -6.06
N SER A 44 -0.42 7.58 -7.05
CA SER A 44 -1.42 7.79 -8.11
C SER A 44 -2.85 7.89 -7.57
N LEU A 45 -3.19 7.12 -6.52
CA LEU A 45 -4.51 7.25 -5.86
C LEU A 45 -4.73 8.66 -5.28
N GLY A 46 -3.68 9.23 -4.67
CA GLY A 46 -3.72 10.60 -4.18
C GLY A 46 -3.74 11.63 -5.31
N ALA A 47 -2.96 11.43 -6.38
CA ALA A 47 -2.96 12.26 -7.57
C ALA A 47 -4.36 12.34 -8.19
N ASN A 48 -5.02 11.19 -8.37
CA ASN A 48 -6.38 11.12 -8.91
C ASN A 48 -7.39 11.87 -8.03
N SER A 49 -7.28 11.76 -6.70
CA SER A 49 -8.16 12.48 -5.77
C SER A 49 -8.03 14.01 -5.83
N MET A 50 -6.91 14.50 -6.36
CA MET A 50 -6.62 15.93 -6.56
C MET A 50 -6.82 16.40 -8.00
N GLY A 51 -7.21 15.52 -8.92
CA GLY A 51 -7.30 15.83 -10.35
C GLY A 51 -5.95 15.94 -11.07
N GLU A 52 -4.85 15.51 -10.46
CA GLU A 52 -3.50 15.47 -11.05
C GLU A 52 -3.33 14.23 -11.96
N PHE A 53 -4.30 14.02 -12.86
CA PHE A 53 -4.42 12.83 -13.70
C PHE A 53 -3.18 12.56 -14.56
N THR A 54 -2.51 13.62 -15.04
CA THR A 54 -1.28 13.49 -15.84
C THR A 54 -0.16 12.80 -15.08
N ALA A 55 0.01 13.07 -13.78
CA ALA A 55 1.02 12.41 -12.95
C ALA A 55 0.68 10.94 -12.74
N SER A 56 -0.61 10.62 -12.57
CA SER A 56 -1.09 9.26 -12.38
C SER A 56 -0.90 8.40 -13.63
N TRP A 57 -1.49 8.82 -14.79
CA TRP A 57 -1.43 7.99 -15.98
C TRP A 57 0.02 7.81 -16.49
N LYS A 58 0.89 8.83 -16.39
CA LYS A 58 2.31 8.69 -16.74
C LYS A 58 3.02 7.67 -15.86
N SER A 59 2.73 7.66 -14.56
CA SER A 59 3.28 6.67 -13.64
C SER A 59 2.83 5.26 -14.01
N ILE A 60 1.54 5.06 -14.24
CA ILE A 60 0.97 3.77 -14.63
C ILE A 60 1.57 3.30 -15.96
N GLU A 61 1.60 4.17 -16.97
CA GLU A 61 2.14 3.84 -18.29
C GLU A 61 3.64 3.52 -18.24
N LEU A 62 4.43 4.25 -17.44
CA LEU A 62 5.85 3.99 -17.26
C LEU A 62 6.11 2.56 -16.80
N PHE A 63 5.37 2.08 -15.80
CA PHE A 63 5.54 0.74 -15.28
C PHE A 63 4.99 -0.34 -16.23
N LEU A 64 3.85 -0.10 -16.87
CA LEU A 64 3.28 -1.03 -17.84
C LEU A 64 4.10 -1.14 -19.12
N SER A 65 4.71 -0.05 -19.59
CA SER A 65 5.59 -0.07 -20.78
C SER A 65 6.89 -0.85 -20.56
N MET A 66 7.30 -1.01 -19.29
CA MET A 66 8.49 -1.78 -18.90
C MET A 66 8.11 -3.12 -18.23
N GLN A 67 6.87 -3.58 -18.43
CA GLN A 67 6.44 -4.88 -17.93
C GLN A 67 7.23 -6.00 -18.62
N ARG A 68 7.70 -6.97 -17.83
CA ARG A 68 8.36 -8.19 -18.35
C ARG A 68 7.35 -9.06 -19.13
N ASP A 69 7.81 -9.89 -20.04
CA ASP A 69 6.95 -10.68 -20.92
C ASP A 69 6.00 -11.62 -20.18
N ASP A 70 6.42 -12.14 -19.02
CA ASP A 70 5.61 -12.98 -18.14
C ASP A 70 4.57 -12.20 -17.31
N GLY A 71 4.61 -10.88 -17.34
CA GLY A 71 3.65 -10.02 -16.65
C GLY A 71 4.16 -9.33 -15.39
N LEU A 72 5.41 -9.58 -14.97
CA LEU A 72 5.99 -8.91 -13.80
C LEU A 72 6.19 -7.41 -14.07
N ILE A 73 5.71 -6.58 -13.16
CA ILE A 73 5.94 -5.14 -13.11
C ILE A 73 7.32 -4.87 -12.47
N PRO A 74 8.15 -3.96 -13.02
CA PRO A 74 9.42 -3.60 -12.37
C PRO A 74 9.21 -3.17 -10.91
N HIS A 75 10.03 -3.70 -10.00
CA HIS A 75 10.05 -3.22 -8.60
C HIS A 75 10.38 -1.73 -8.52
N ARG A 76 11.39 -1.33 -9.32
CA ARG A 76 11.80 0.07 -9.45
C ARG A 76 12.35 0.36 -10.85
N ILE A 77 12.26 1.63 -11.22
CA ILE A 77 12.86 2.17 -12.44
C ILE A 77 13.77 3.33 -12.01
N THR A 78 15.01 3.32 -12.44
CA THR A 78 15.97 4.39 -12.08
C THR A 78 15.58 5.70 -12.76
N SER A 79 16.18 6.82 -12.33
CA SER A 79 16.03 8.13 -13.00
C SER A 79 16.54 8.12 -14.47
N LYS A 80 17.36 7.13 -14.85
CA LYS A 80 17.81 6.89 -16.24
C LYS A 80 16.93 5.89 -16.98
N LEU A 81 15.70 5.64 -16.49
CA LEU A 81 14.69 4.75 -17.08
C LEU A 81 15.17 3.29 -17.26
N LYS A 82 16.01 2.78 -16.35
CA LYS A 82 16.41 1.37 -16.34
C LYS A 82 15.53 0.59 -15.35
N PRO A 83 14.77 -0.43 -15.80
CA PRO A 83 13.93 -1.25 -14.92
C PRO A 83 14.79 -2.25 -14.10
N HIS A 84 14.35 -2.49 -12.87
CA HIS A 84 14.84 -3.51 -11.96
C HIS A 84 13.64 -4.29 -11.41
N TYR A 85 13.63 -5.59 -11.61
CA TYR A 85 12.50 -6.45 -11.26
C TYR A 85 12.61 -7.08 -9.87
N HIS A 86 13.81 -7.12 -9.30
CA HIS A 86 14.08 -7.74 -8.02
C HIS A 86 14.33 -6.69 -6.91
N HIS A 87 13.89 -7.04 -5.72
CA HIS A 87 14.38 -6.46 -4.47
C HIS A 87 15.30 -7.50 -3.81
N LEU A 88 16.59 -7.18 -3.68
CA LEU A 88 17.61 -8.17 -3.35
C LEU A 88 17.59 -9.33 -4.35
N VAL A 89 17.12 -10.50 -3.93
CA VAL A 89 17.06 -11.73 -4.76
C VAL A 89 15.64 -12.15 -5.10
N THR A 90 14.61 -11.39 -4.69
CA THR A 90 13.19 -11.77 -4.83
C THR A 90 12.43 -10.80 -5.71
N GLU A 91 11.33 -11.26 -6.27
CA GLU A 91 10.39 -10.49 -7.07
C GLU A 91 9.24 -10.01 -6.18
N PRO A 92 9.10 -8.69 -5.92
CA PRO A 92 7.99 -8.15 -5.13
C PRO A 92 6.66 -8.31 -5.83
N LEU A 93 5.62 -8.72 -5.06
CA LEU A 93 4.30 -9.01 -5.59
C LEU A 93 3.41 -7.78 -5.70
N ASP A 94 3.57 -6.84 -4.79
CA ASP A 94 2.63 -5.73 -4.59
C ASP A 94 2.57 -4.74 -5.75
N GLY A 95 3.66 -4.58 -6.53
CA GLY A 95 3.67 -3.75 -7.73
C GLY A 95 2.62 -4.18 -8.75
N ASN A 96 2.47 -5.48 -8.96
CA ASN A 96 1.49 -6.05 -9.88
C ASN A 96 0.04 -5.83 -9.43
N ALA A 97 -0.25 -5.97 -8.14
CA ALA A 97 -1.58 -5.70 -7.60
C ALA A 97 -1.90 -4.20 -7.65
N LEU A 98 -0.96 -3.37 -7.24
CA LEU A 98 -1.16 -1.93 -7.11
C LEU A 98 -1.33 -1.23 -8.46
N VAL A 99 -0.70 -1.69 -9.54
CA VAL A 99 -0.91 -1.11 -10.86
C VAL A 99 -2.34 -1.29 -11.35
N ILE A 100 -2.99 -2.42 -11.05
CA ILE A 100 -4.38 -2.69 -11.38
C ILE A 100 -5.32 -1.80 -10.54
N ILE A 101 -5.02 -1.68 -9.23
CA ILE A 101 -5.77 -0.81 -8.33
C ILE A 101 -5.68 0.66 -8.78
N ALA A 102 -4.47 1.11 -9.20
CA ALA A 102 -4.26 2.45 -9.70
C ALA A 102 -4.98 2.71 -11.04
N LEU A 103 -4.98 1.74 -11.97
CA LEU A 103 -5.75 1.79 -13.23
C LEU A 103 -7.24 1.96 -12.97
N ARG A 104 -7.77 1.19 -12.02
CA ARG A 104 -9.20 1.25 -11.66
C ARG A 104 -9.56 2.60 -11.03
N ASP A 105 -8.78 3.08 -10.06
CA ASP A 105 -8.99 4.39 -9.44
C ASP A 105 -8.86 5.53 -10.47
N TYR A 106 -7.93 5.41 -11.43
CA TYR A 106 -7.79 6.36 -12.54
C TYR A 106 -9.04 6.36 -13.43
N LEU A 107 -9.56 5.20 -13.83
CA LEU A 107 -10.80 5.10 -14.59
C LEU A 107 -11.96 5.81 -13.90
N ASP A 108 -12.13 5.56 -12.58
CA ASP A 108 -13.22 6.15 -11.80
C ASP A 108 -13.17 7.67 -11.73
N LYS A 109 -11.97 8.24 -11.69
CA LYS A 109 -11.78 9.67 -11.47
C LYS A 109 -11.58 10.46 -12.75
N ALA A 110 -10.85 9.91 -13.72
CA ALA A 110 -10.54 10.56 -15.00
C ALA A 110 -11.54 10.22 -16.10
N ASN A 111 -12.29 9.11 -15.96
CA ASN A 111 -13.23 8.59 -16.97
C ASN A 111 -12.59 8.37 -18.35
N ASP A 112 -11.30 7.98 -18.39
CA ASP A 112 -10.51 7.76 -19.58
C ASP A 112 -10.51 6.29 -20.00
N LEU A 113 -11.56 5.86 -20.69
CA LEU A 113 -11.71 4.47 -21.16
C LEU A 113 -10.63 4.10 -22.19
N GLN A 114 -10.20 5.04 -23.05
CA GLN A 114 -9.20 4.75 -24.08
C GLN A 114 -7.86 4.34 -23.45
N PHE A 115 -7.47 4.98 -22.34
CA PHE A 115 -6.27 4.59 -21.61
C PHE A 115 -6.40 3.17 -21.03
N ILE A 116 -7.58 2.78 -20.55
CA ILE A 116 -7.83 1.43 -20.05
C ILE A 116 -7.77 0.40 -21.18
N GLU A 117 -8.45 0.63 -22.30
CA GLU A 117 -8.43 -0.25 -23.49
C GLU A 117 -6.99 -0.51 -23.96
N LYS A 118 -6.19 0.57 -24.08
CA LYS A 118 -4.76 0.49 -24.44
C LYS A 118 -3.96 -0.42 -23.52
N ASN A 119 -4.23 -0.37 -22.22
CA ASN A 119 -3.42 -1.02 -21.19
C ASN A 119 -4.04 -2.34 -20.66
N PHE A 120 -5.22 -2.73 -21.11
CA PHE A 120 -5.97 -3.88 -20.59
C PHE A 120 -5.18 -5.20 -20.70
N LYS A 121 -4.51 -5.42 -21.84
CA LYS A 121 -3.69 -6.63 -22.04
C LYS A 121 -2.53 -6.71 -21.05
N SER A 122 -1.90 -5.59 -20.74
CA SER A 122 -0.82 -5.52 -19.76
C SER A 122 -1.35 -5.72 -18.34
N ALA A 123 -2.50 -5.14 -18.00
CA ALA A 123 -3.19 -5.38 -16.73
C ALA A 123 -3.56 -6.87 -16.56
N LYS A 124 -4.02 -7.54 -17.64
CA LYS A 124 -4.30 -8.97 -17.63
C LYS A 124 -3.04 -9.79 -17.37
N LYS A 125 -1.93 -9.49 -18.02
CA LYS A 125 -0.65 -10.15 -17.73
C LYS A 125 -0.21 -9.96 -16.27
N ALA A 126 -0.40 -8.76 -15.70
CA ALA A 126 -0.04 -8.47 -14.32
C ALA A 126 -0.84 -9.30 -13.32
N ILE A 127 -2.16 -9.46 -13.51
CA ILE A 127 -2.99 -10.27 -12.61
C ILE A 127 -2.73 -11.77 -12.78
N GLU A 128 -2.46 -12.24 -14.00
CA GLU A 128 -2.11 -13.65 -14.24
C GLU A 128 -0.75 -14.01 -13.63
N TRP A 129 0.21 -13.10 -13.67
CA TRP A 129 1.49 -13.28 -12.98
C TRP A 129 1.29 -13.47 -11.46
N LEU A 130 0.42 -12.67 -10.83
CA LEU A 130 0.06 -12.86 -9.42
C LEU A 130 -0.58 -14.22 -9.16
N ARG A 131 -1.51 -14.64 -10.00
CA ARG A 131 -2.17 -15.97 -9.88
C ARG A 131 -1.16 -17.13 -9.88
N GLY A 132 -0.03 -16.98 -10.56
CA GLY A 132 1.07 -17.96 -10.54
C GLY A 132 1.74 -18.15 -9.18
N HIS A 133 1.49 -17.25 -8.21
CA HIS A 133 2.03 -17.34 -6.85
C HIS A 133 1.08 -18.02 -5.84
N ASP A 134 -0.05 -18.54 -6.29
CA ASP A 134 -0.87 -19.52 -5.55
C ASP A 134 -0.31 -20.91 -5.83
N THR A 135 0.75 -21.29 -5.12
CA THR A 135 1.55 -22.49 -5.43
C THR A 135 0.94 -23.78 -4.91
N ASP A 136 0.14 -23.72 -3.85
CA ASP A 136 -0.58 -24.86 -3.27
C ASP A 136 -2.07 -24.93 -3.70
N ARG A 137 -2.51 -23.99 -4.55
CA ARG A 137 -3.85 -23.93 -5.16
C ARG A 137 -4.98 -23.75 -4.14
N ASP A 138 -4.72 -23.01 -3.07
CA ASP A 138 -5.73 -22.66 -2.06
C ASP A 138 -6.28 -21.24 -2.24
N LEU A 139 -5.97 -20.58 -3.36
CA LEU A 139 -6.39 -19.25 -3.80
C LEU A 139 -5.67 -18.10 -3.08
N LEU A 140 -4.70 -18.37 -2.22
CA LEU A 140 -3.89 -17.34 -1.57
C LEU A 140 -2.49 -17.30 -2.14
N LEU A 141 -1.94 -16.09 -2.27
CA LEU A 141 -0.57 -15.91 -2.74
C LEU A 141 0.43 -16.29 -1.66
N GLU A 142 1.47 -17.02 -2.04
CA GLU A 142 2.69 -17.19 -1.26
C GLU A 142 3.76 -16.20 -1.74
N GLU A 143 4.38 -15.51 -0.81
CA GLU A 143 5.51 -14.65 -1.08
C GLU A 143 6.82 -15.19 -0.47
N PRO A 144 7.95 -15.05 -1.17
CA PRO A 144 9.26 -15.31 -0.59
C PRO A 144 9.65 -14.17 0.37
N PHE A 145 10.74 -14.35 1.12
CA PHE A 145 11.30 -13.30 1.97
C PHE A 145 11.55 -12.01 1.17
N PHE A 146 11.28 -10.86 1.76
CA PHE A 146 11.51 -9.51 1.20
C PHE A 146 10.60 -9.12 0.01
N ALA A 147 9.59 -9.90 -0.33
CA ALA A 147 8.70 -9.62 -1.47
C ALA A 147 7.57 -8.63 -1.14
N GLY A 148 7.17 -8.50 0.13
CA GLY A 148 6.15 -7.55 0.59
C GLY A 148 6.73 -6.17 0.92
N TRP A 149 5.89 -5.28 1.48
CA TRP A 149 6.31 -3.92 1.82
C TRP A 149 7.23 -3.85 3.05
N GLN A 150 7.09 -4.78 3.99
CA GLN A 150 7.96 -4.88 5.18
C GLN A 150 9.27 -5.60 4.86
N GLU A 151 10.03 -5.03 3.96
CA GLU A 151 11.25 -5.60 3.36
C GLU A 151 12.39 -5.85 4.38
N THR A 152 12.28 -5.38 5.63
CA THR A 152 13.26 -5.64 6.70
C THR A 152 12.88 -6.80 7.62
N ILE A 153 11.71 -7.39 7.43
CA ILE A 153 11.19 -8.48 8.26
C ILE A 153 11.23 -9.80 7.49
N LEU A 154 11.75 -10.85 8.12
CA LEU A 154 11.75 -12.20 7.55
C LEU A 154 10.35 -12.82 7.63
N LYS A 155 9.54 -12.53 6.61
CA LYS A 155 8.21 -13.11 6.37
C LYS A 155 8.24 -13.89 5.07
N SER A 156 7.62 -15.06 5.03
CA SER A 156 7.41 -15.85 3.81
C SER A 156 6.17 -16.72 3.93
N GLY A 157 5.61 -17.12 2.81
CA GLY A 157 4.34 -17.83 2.72
C GLY A 157 3.17 -16.87 2.50
N LYS A 158 2.00 -17.15 3.04
CA LYS A 158 0.80 -16.35 2.83
C LYS A 158 0.82 -15.13 3.77
N VAL A 159 1.05 -13.95 3.22
CA VAL A 159 1.09 -12.68 3.98
C VAL A 159 -0.22 -11.93 3.78
N LEU A 160 -0.81 -11.46 4.88
CA LEU A 160 -2.12 -10.79 4.86
C LEU A 160 -2.13 -9.57 3.95
N TYR A 161 -1.12 -8.70 4.05
CA TYR A 161 -0.97 -7.51 3.20
C TYR A 161 -1.08 -7.83 1.72
N SER A 162 -0.27 -8.77 1.23
CA SER A 162 -0.22 -9.15 -0.18
C SER A 162 -1.52 -9.79 -0.65
N ASN A 163 -2.16 -10.60 0.21
CA ASN A 163 -3.44 -11.23 -0.10
C ASN A 163 -4.62 -10.23 -0.09
N CYS A 164 -4.59 -9.19 0.75
CA CYS A 164 -5.56 -8.10 0.68
C CYS A 164 -5.42 -7.28 -0.61
N LEU A 165 -4.19 -6.99 -1.04
CA LEU A 165 -3.95 -6.32 -2.31
C LEU A 165 -4.38 -7.19 -3.50
N TYR A 166 -4.11 -8.50 -3.45
CA TYR A 166 -4.53 -9.43 -4.49
C TYR A 166 -6.05 -9.47 -4.62
N PHE A 167 -6.77 -9.63 -3.52
CA PHE A 167 -8.23 -9.55 -3.51
C PHE A 167 -8.75 -8.25 -4.17
N LYS A 168 -8.18 -7.11 -3.76
CA LYS A 168 -8.58 -5.82 -4.34
C LYS A 168 -8.26 -5.73 -5.83
N ALA A 169 -7.09 -6.20 -6.25
CA ALA A 169 -6.71 -6.24 -7.65
C ALA A 169 -7.64 -7.12 -8.49
N LEU A 170 -8.08 -8.29 -7.99
CA LEU A 170 -9.06 -9.14 -8.67
C LEU A 170 -10.40 -8.42 -8.87
N LYS A 171 -10.94 -7.77 -7.82
CA LYS A 171 -12.17 -6.97 -7.92
C LYS A 171 -12.04 -5.84 -8.93
N ASP A 172 -10.93 -5.11 -8.86
CA ASP A 172 -10.68 -3.96 -9.74
C ASP A 172 -10.50 -4.42 -11.18
N PHE A 173 -9.78 -5.53 -11.41
CA PHE A 173 -9.61 -6.08 -12.74
C PHE A 173 -10.94 -6.55 -13.34
N ALA A 174 -11.84 -7.12 -12.55
CA ALA A 174 -13.19 -7.47 -13.02
C ALA A 174 -13.94 -6.23 -13.54
N VAL A 175 -13.86 -5.10 -12.81
CA VAL A 175 -14.49 -3.85 -13.27
C VAL A 175 -13.81 -3.31 -14.52
N LEU A 176 -12.48 -3.36 -14.62
CA LEU A 176 -11.75 -2.96 -15.83
C LEU A 176 -12.16 -3.82 -17.04
N ALA A 177 -12.30 -5.15 -16.84
CA ALA A 177 -12.75 -6.08 -17.86
C ALA A 177 -14.16 -5.74 -18.36
N ASN A 178 -15.10 -5.47 -17.44
CA ASN A 178 -16.44 -5.04 -17.82
C ASN A 178 -16.44 -3.72 -18.60
N ALA A 179 -15.61 -2.76 -18.20
CA ALA A 179 -15.52 -1.47 -18.86
C ALA A 179 -15.04 -1.56 -20.32
N VAL A 180 -14.22 -2.56 -20.65
CA VAL A 180 -13.75 -2.81 -22.03
C VAL A 180 -14.58 -3.88 -22.77
N GLY A 181 -15.74 -4.28 -22.24
CA GLY A 181 -16.66 -5.22 -22.88
C GLY A 181 -16.31 -6.71 -22.71
N GLU A 182 -15.37 -7.07 -21.85
CA GLU A 182 -14.95 -8.45 -21.58
C GLU A 182 -15.80 -9.06 -20.43
N GLU A 183 -17.11 -9.16 -20.62
CA GLU A 183 -18.08 -9.56 -19.58
C GLU A 183 -17.75 -10.92 -18.93
N LYS A 184 -17.42 -11.96 -19.73
CA LYS A 184 -17.06 -13.29 -19.21
C LYS A 184 -15.82 -13.26 -18.32
N VAL A 185 -14.84 -12.45 -18.68
CA VAL A 185 -13.63 -12.23 -17.88
C VAL A 185 -14.00 -11.52 -16.59
N SER A 186 -14.84 -10.49 -16.65
CA SER A 186 -15.34 -9.78 -15.47
C SER A 186 -15.98 -10.75 -14.47
N GLU A 187 -16.94 -11.57 -14.90
CA GLU A 187 -17.61 -12.55 -14.06
C GLU A 187 -16.66 -13.59 -13.45
N GLU A 188 -15.65 -14.07 -14.22
CA GLU A 188 -14.63 -14.99 -13.71
C GLU A 188 -13.87 -14.37 -12.55
N TYR A 189 -13.36 -13.14 -12.72
CA TYR A 189 -12.55 -12.47 -11.70
C TYR A 189 -13.36 -12.02 -10.49
N GLU A 190 -14.64 -11.66 -10.66
CA GLU A 190 -15.54 -11.41 -9.53
C GLU A 190 -15.76 -12.67 -8.67
N ARG A 191 -15.99 -13.81 -9.31
CA ARG A 191 -16.12 -15.10 -8.60
C ARG A 191 -14.82 -15.46 -7.88
N LEU A 192 -13.67 -15.26 -8.53
CA LEU A 192 -12.36 -15.52 -7.92
C LEU A 192 -12.12 -14.60 -6.71
N ALA A 193 -12.41 -13.31 -6.83
CA ALA A 193 -12.28 -12.36 -5.72
C ALA A 193 -13.12 -12.78 -4.49
N ARG A 194 -14.38 -13.18 -4.69
CA ARG A 194 -15.23 -13.69 -3.60
C ARG A 194 -14.59 -14.88 -2.89
N ARG A 195 -14.11 -15.87 -3.64
CA ARG A 195 -13.45 -17.06 -3.08
C ARG A 195 -12.16 -16.72 -2.35
N VAL A 196 -11.35 -15.79 -2.87
CA VAL A 196 -10.15 -15.31 -2.19
C VAL A 196 -10.50 -14.62 -0.86
N SER A 197 -11.55 -13.79 -0.83
CA SER A 197 -12.03 -13.19 0.42
C SER A 197 -12.45 -14.24 1.46
N GLU A 198 -13.17 -15.28 1.02
CA GLU A 198 -13.57 -16.40 1.89
C GLU A 198 -12.34 -17.11 2.46
N GLN A 199 -11.30 -17.35 1.65
CA GLN A 199 -10.06 -17.97 2.10
C GLN A 199 -9.29 -17.08 3.08
N ILE A 200 -9.22 -15.77 2.84
CA ILE A 200 -8.59 -14.82 3.78
C ILE A 200 -9.33 -14.89 5.12
N ASN A 201 -10.66 -14.80 5.12
CA ASN A 201 -11.46 -14.88 6.34
C ASN A 201 -11.28 -16.22 7.07
N SER A 202 -11.31 -17.34 6.35
CA SER A 202 -11.17 -18.68 6.93
C SER A 202 -9.80 -18.92 7.55
N LYS A 203 -8.71 -18.46 6.90
CA LYS A 203 -7.35 -18.82 7.30
C LYS A 203 -6.70 -17.82 8.24
N PHE A 204 -6.92 -16.51 8.02
CA PHE A 204 -6.23 -15.45 8.77
C PHE A 204 -7.01 -14.96 9.99
N TRP A 205 -8.34 -15.05 10.02
CA TRP A 205 -9.15 -14.51 11.12
C TRP A 205 -8.90 -15.27 12.44
N GLN A 206 -8.63 -14.53 13.53
CA GLN A 206 -8.32 -15.04 14.85
C GLN A 206 -9.41 -14.71 15.90
N GLY A 207 -10.65 -14.43 15.44
CA GLY A 207 -11.76 -14.06 16.31
C GLY A 207 -11.90 -12.57 16.61
N ASN A 208 -10.79 -11.79 16.53
CA ASN A 208 -10.82 -10.34 16.78
C ASN A 208 -9.85 -9.52 15.90
N TYR A 209 -9.04 -10.16 15.08
CA TYR A 209 -8.18 -9.57 14.05
C TYR A 209 -7.69 -10.65 13.09
N TYR A 210 -7.07 -10.26 11.97
CA TYR A 210 -6.39 -11.17 11.08
C TYR A 210 -4.91 -11.30 11.48
N CYS A 211 -4.40 -12.53 11.57
CA CYS A 211 -2.98 -12.76 11.78
C CYS A 211 -2.14 -12.22 10.61
N ASP A 212 -0.87 -11.95 10.88
CA ASP A 212 0.00 -11.28 9.92
C ASP A 212 0.38 -12.16 8.72
N TRP A 213 0.91 -13.37 8.97
CA TRP A 213 1.22 -14.31 7.89
C TRP A 213 1.13 -15.77 8.34
N ILE A 214 1.02 -16.67 7.35
CA ILE A 214 0.96 -18.11 7.50
C ILE A 214 2.10 -18.69 6.66
N GLY A 215 3.15 -19.18 7.34
CA GLY A 215 4.23 -19.98 6.76
C GLY A 215 4.06 -21.46 7.16
N ALA A 216 5.16 -22.11 7.57
CA ALA A 216 5.09 -23.45 8.17
C ALA A 216 4.23 -23.47 9.46
N ILE A 217 4.18 -22.36 10.16
CA ILE A 217 3.27 -22.09 11.29
C ILE A 217 2.55 -20.75 11.07
N LYS A 218 1.42 -20.58 11.77
CA LYS A 218 0.70 -19.30 11.77
C LYS A 218 1.41 -18.30 12.69
N HIS A 219 1.63 -17.08 12.18
CA HIS A 219 2.24 -15.98 12.92
C HIS A 219 1.17 -14.94 13.26
N ASP A 220 0.75 -14.96 14.51
CA ASP A 220 -0.42 -14.28 15.00
C ASP A 220 -0.13 -12.86 15.56
N SER A 221 0.94 -12.21 15.07
CA SER A 221 1.16 -10.80 15.32
C SER A 221 0.06 -9.95 14.67
N PHE A 222 -0.33 -8.87 15.33
CA PHE A 222 -1.23 -7.89 14.74
C PHE A 222 -0.44 -6.93 13.84
N SER A 223 -0.52 -7.14 12.52
CA SER A 223 0.00 -6.22 11.53
C SER A 223 -1.10 -5.24 11.14
N THR A 224 -0.88 -3.93 11.33
CA THR A 224 -1.92 -2.92 11.11
C THR A 224 -2.20 -2.69 9.65
N ASP A 225 -1.19 -2.81 8.78
CA ASP A 225 -1.30 -2.69 7.33
C ASP A 225 -2.33 -3.65 6.75
N GLY A 226 -2.14 -4.96 6.93
CA GLY A 226 -3.05 -5.98 6.42
C GLY A 226 -4.45 -5.88 7.01
N ASN A 227 -4.57 -5.61 8.33
CA ASN A 227 -5.86 -5.46 9.00
C ASN A 227 -6.62 -4.20 8.55
N VAL A 228 -5.94 -3.07 8.35
CA VAL A 228 -6.53 -1.85 7.79
C VAL A 228 -6.98 -2.08 6.35
N LEU A 229 -6.17 -2.76 5.52
CA LEU A 229 -6.55 -3.09 4.14
C LEU A 229 -7.74 -4.06 4.09
N ALA A 230 -7.81 -5.05 4.99
CA ALA A 230 -8.96 -5.96 5.07
C ALA A 230 -10.27 -5.20 5.37
N ALA A 231 -10.23 -4.24 6.29
CA ALA A 231 -11.38 -3.39 6.61
C ALA A 231 -11.71 -2.43 5.45
N LEU A 232 -10.71 -1.78 4.86
CA LEU A 232 -10.89 -0.78 3.79
C LEU A 232 -11.45 -1.40 2.51
N PHE A 233 -10.99 -2.60 2.14
CA PHE A 233 -11.38 -3.26 0.89
C PHE A 233 -12.66 -4.11 1.02
N GLY A 234 -13.20 -4.25 2.24
CA GLY A 234 -14.43 -4.99 2.50
C GLY A 234 -14.23 -6.51 2.52
N ILE A 235 -13.02 -6.97 2.88
CA ILE A 235 -12.75 -8.37 3.26
C ILE A 235 -13.32 -8.62 4.65
N ALA A 236 -13.00 -7.74 5.59
CA ALA A 236 -13.62 -7.70 6.91
C ALA A 236 -15.03 -7.11 6.80
N ASP A 237 -16.00 -7.79 7.40
CA ASP A 237 -17.34 -7.25 7.58
C ASP A 237 -17.35 -6.11 8.62
N ARG A 238 -18.54 -5.56 8.91
CA ARG A 238 -18.68 -4.43 9.83
C ARG A 238 -18.27 -4.79 11.26
N GLU A 239 -18.58 -5.99 11.73
CA GLU A 239 -18.24 -6.45 13.08
C GLU A 239 -16.74 -6.70 13.21
N GLN A 240 -16.16 -7.40 12.24
CA GLN A 240 -14.73 -7.64 12.14
C GLN A 240 -13.94 -6.33 12.08
N SER A 241 -14.39 -5.38 11.25
CA SER A 241 -13.77 -4.05 11.15
C SER A 241 -13.81 -3.30 12.49
N GLN A 242 -14.92 -3.40 13.24
CA GLN A 242 -15.03 -2.82 14.58
C GLN A 242 -14.06 -3.49 15.58
N MET A 243 -13.89 -4.81 15.50
CA MET A 243 -12.94 -5.56 16.35
C MET A 243 -11.50 -5.13 16.05
N ILE A 244 -11.13 -4.97 14.77
CA ILE A 244 -9.82 -4.44 14.36
C ILE A 244 -9.57 -3.06 14.96
N GLN A 245 -10.54 -2.14 14.85
CA GLN A 245 -10.42 -0.79 15.44
C GLN A 245 -10.33 -0.82 16.97
N ASN A 246 -11.03 -1.76 17.63
CA ASN A 246 -10.90 -1.98 19.07
C ASN A 246 -9.47 -2.43 19.44
N LYS A 247 -8.88 -3.32 18.64
CA LYS A 247 -7.49 -3.78 18.85
C LYS A 247 -6.48 -2.63 18.71
N ILE A 248 -6.64 -1.77 17.69
CA ILE A 248 -5.82 -0.56 17.50
C ILE A 248 -5.90 0.34 18.74
N ARG A 249 -7.11 0.61 19.25
CA ARG A 249 -7.32 1.44 20.44
C ARG A 249 -6.78 0.80 21.71
N GLN A 250 -7.05 -0.50 21.93
CA GLN A 250 -6.59 -1.25 23.10
C GLN A 250 -5.07 -1.15 23.27
N HIS A 251 -4.32 -1.26 22.19
CA HIS A 251 -2.86 -1.20 22.21
C HIS A 251 -2.32 0.21 21.92
N GLN A 252 -3.20 1.20 21.80
CA GLN A 252 -2.85 2.62 21.59
C GLN A 252 -1.93 2.85 20.38
N LEU A 253 -2.11 2.05 19.33
CA LEU A 253 -1.25 2.06 18.15
C LEU A 253 -1.37 3.36 17.34
N ASN A 254 -2.43 4.14 17.57
CA ASN A 254 -2.73 5.42 16.93
C ASN A 254 -2.43 6.65 17.79
N LYS A 255 -1.66 6.52 18.89
CA LYS A 255 -1.19 7.68 19.69
C LYS A 255 -0.22 8.59 18.92
N VAL A 256 0.57 7.99 18.08
CA VAL A 256 1.32 8.58 16.97
C VAL A 256 0.65 8.12 15.69
N PRO A 257 1.05 8.55 14.49
CA PRO A 257 0.55 7.91 13.27
C PRO A 257 0.65 6.39 13.39
N LEU A 258 -0.32 5.68 12.85
CA LEU A 258 -0.54 4.27 13.13
C LEU A 258 0.74 3.43 13.02
N GLN A 259 1.06 2.70 14.08
CA GLN A 259 2.22 1.79 14.11
C GLN A 259 1.98 0.58 13.20
N ALA A 260 3.06 0.09 12.57
CA ALA A 260 3.00 -0.98 11.59
C ALA A 260 2.58 -2.35 12.17
N ASN A 261 2.97 -2.65 13.40
CA ASN A 261 2.70 -3.96 14.03
C ASN A 261 2.73 -3.92 15.56
N TYR A 262 2.07 -4.90 16.19
CA TYR A 262 2.10 -5.14 17.62
C TYR A 262 1.83 -6.64 17.93
N PRO A 263 2.58 -7.28 18.87
CA PRO A 263 3.84 -6.77 19.41
C PRO A 263 4.92 -6.61 18.34
N MET A 264 6.04 -5.99 18.70
CA MET A 264 7.19 -5.91 17.80
C MET A 264 7.73 -7.34 17.54
N TYR A 265 8.17 -7.56 16.29
CA TYR A 265 8.81 -8.84 15.95
C TYR A 265 10.13 -8.99 16.70
N PRO A 266 10.48 -10.19 17.14
CA PRO A 266 11.75 -10.44 17.81
C PRO A 266 12.93 -10.22 16.84
N PHE A 267 14.12 -9.91 17.41
CA PHE A 267 15.29 -9.51 16.62
C PHE A 267 15.74 -10.56 15.60
N TRP A 268 15.50 -11.85 15.82
CA TRP A 268 15.84 -12.94 14.86
C TRP A 268 14.95 -12.93 13.61
N ARG A 269 13.90 -12.11 13.58
CA ARG A 269 13.10 -11.84 12.38
C ARG A 269 13.68 -10.73 11.51
N ILE A 270 14.77 -10.10 11.95
CA ILE A 270 15.47 -9.06 11.19
C ILE A 270 16.80 -9.66 10.70
N PRO A 271 17.11 -9.59 9.40
CA PRO A 271 18.41 -10.02 8.89
C PRO A 271 19.59 -9.38 9.64
N PRO A 272 20.65 -10.15 9.98
CA PRO A 272 21.78 -9.62 10.74
C PRO A 272 22.43 -8.36 10.13
N GLY A 273 22.52 -8.29 8.80
CA GLY A 273 23.04 -7.10 8.10
C GLY A 273 22.20 -5.85 8.30
N LEU A 274 20.88 -6.00 8.47
CA LEU A 274 19.97 -4.89 8.75
C LEU A 274 20.03 -4.47 10.23
N LEU A 275 20.28 -5.40 11.15
CA LEU A 275 20.57 -5.07 12.55
C LEU A 275 21.87 -4.26 12.68
N ALA A 276 22.90 -4.60 11.91
CA ALA A 276 24.17 -3.90 11.90
C ALA A 276 24.06 -2.43 11.43
N VAL A 277 23.05 -2.10 10.62
CA VAL A 277 22.78 -0.75 10.13
C VAL A 277 21.61 -0.07 10.86
N ASP A 278 21.25 -0.56 12.06
CA ASP A 278 20.21 -0.01 12.94
C ASP A 278 18.80 0.04 12.29
N ALA A 279 18.51 -0.91 11.42
CA ALA A 279 17.21 -1.00 10.73
C ALA A 279 16.15 -1.83 11.48
N TYR A 280 16.40 -2.21 12.76
CA TYR A 280 15.47 -3.01 13.56
C TYR A 280 14.06 -2.39 13.61
N ASN A 281 13.99 -1.08 13.82
CA ASN A 281 12.72 -0.38 13.97
C ASN A 281 12.13 0.14 12.64
N TYR A 282 12.78 -0.08 11.49
CA TYR A 282 12.34 0.54 10.24
C TYR A 282 10.92 0.13 9.81
N HIS A 283 10.61 -1.18 9.86
CA HIS A 283 9.25 -1.69 9.68
C HIS A 283 8.67 -2.32 10.96
N ASN A 284 9.42 -2.30 12.07
CA ASN A 284 9.07 -3.01 13.30
C ASN A 284 8.71 -2.01 14.41
N GLY A 285 7.43 -1.84 14.67
CA GLY A 285 6.90 -0.90 15.66
C GLY A 285 7.00 0.57 15.26
N SER A 286 7.47 0.89 14.07
CA SER A 286 7.50 2.24 13.51
C SER A 286 6.13 2.67 13.00
N SER A 287 5.94 3.96 12.81
CA SER A 287 4.72 4.57 12.27
C SER A 287 4.93 5.01 10.83
N TRP A 288 3.97 4.67 9.98
CA TRP A 288 3.94 5.01 8.57
C TRP A 288 2.65 5.74 8.24
N PHE A 289 2.74 6.94 7.69
CA PHE A 289 1.54 7.78 7.45
C PHE A 289 0.54 7.11 6.53
N TRP A 290 0.99 6.34 5.53
CA TRP A 290 0.10 5.68 4.61
C TRP A 290 -0.91 4.74 5.30
N ILE A 291 -0.48 4.02 6.36
CA ILE A 291 -1.38 3.13 7.11
C ILE A 291 -2.43 3.97 7.84
N GLY A 292 -2.01 5.03 8.53
CA GLY A 292 -2.92 5.94 9.22
C GLY A 292 -3.88 6.68 8.27
N CYS A 293 -3.41 7.09 7.08
CA CYS A 293 -4.25 7.71 6.07
C CYS A 293 -5.33 6.75 5.55
N LEU A 294 -4.96 5.50 5.23
CA LEU A 294 -5.93 4.48 4.79
C LEU A 294 -6.87 4.07 5.94
N ASN A 295 -6.36 4.01 7.18
CA ASN A 295 -7.21 3.78 8.35
C ASN A 295 -8.24 4.90 8.56
N SER A 296 -7.85 6.16 8.35
CA SER A 296 -8.79 7.29 8.42
C SER A 296 -9.92 7.16 7.40
N ILE A 297 -9.62 6.71 6.18
CA ILE A 297 -10.64 6.44 5.16
C ILE A 297 -11.53 5.26 5.60
N ALA A 298 -10.94 4.17 6.10
CA ALA A 298 -11.69 3.02 6.61
C ALA A 298 -12.63 3.41 7.77
N LEU A 299 -12.16 4.20 8.72
CA LEU A 299 -12.97 4.75 9.82
C LEU A 299 -14.13 5.61 9.30
N SER A 300 -13.88 6.47 8.30
CA SER A 300 -14.93 7.30 7.68
C SER A 300 -15.99 6.44 7.02
N ASN A 301 -15.60 5.38 6.30
CA ASN A 301 -16.51 4.41 5.67
C ASN A 301 -17.36 3.64 6.69
N MET A 302 -16.82 3.40 7.89
CA MET A 302 -17.56 2.81 9.03
C MET A 302 -18.49 3.80 9.74
N GLY A 303 -18.50 5.08 9.36
CA GLY A 303 -19.25 6.16 10.02
C GLY A 303 -18.56 6.77 11.24
N LEU A 304 -17.33 6.36 11.55
CA LEU A 304 -16.51 6.83 12.69
C LEU A 304 -15.72 8.10 12.34
N ARG A 305 -16.44 9.13 11.85
CA ARG A 305 -15.81 10.37 11.32
C ARG A 305 -15.00 11.16 12.35
N LYS A 306 -15.35 11.10 13.63
CA LYS A 306 -14.60 11.79 14.67
C LYS A 306 -13.22 11.19 14.85
N GLU A 307 -13.15 9.87 14.90
CA GLU A 307 -11.91 9.09 15.01
C GLU A 307 -11.05 9.27 13.74
N ALA A 308 -11.66 9.22 12.57
CA ALA A 308 -10.99 9.46 11.29
C ALA A 308 -10.30 10.85 11.27
N LYS A 309 -11.03 11.89 11.65
CA LYS A 309 -10.48 13.26 11.75
C LYS A 309 -9.40 13.40 12.81
N GLN A 310 -9.51 12.67 13.93
CA GLN A 310 -8.50 12.69 14.98
C GLN A 310 -7.18 12.06 14.50
N GLU A 311 -7.24 10.97 13.74
CA GLU A 311 -6.05 10.35 13.15
C GLU A 311 -5.36 11.28 12.14
N LEU A 312 -6.14 11.92 11.26
CA LEU A 312 -5.60 12.92 10.33
C LEU A 312 -4.96 14.11 11.05
N LYS A 313 -5.54 14.60 12.17
CA LYS A 313 -4.93 15.65 12.98
C LYS A 313 -3.58 15.21 13.56
N THR A 314 -3.45 13.95 13.98
CA THR A 314 -2.19 13.40 14.52
C THR A 314 -1.11 13.41 13.44
N ILE A 315 -1.44 12.99 12.22
CA ILE A 315 -0.54 13.03 11.06
C ILE A 315 -0.20 14.49 10.71
N ALA A 316 -1.20 15.35 10.60
CA ALA A 316 -1.05 16.76 10.24
C ALA A 316 -0.11 17.51 11.19
N ARG A 317 -0.22 17.24 12.50
CA ARG A 317 0.69 17.82 13.51
C ARG A 317 2.15 17.47 13.19
N LEU A 318 2.47 16.20 12.90
CA LEU A 318 3.84 15.79 12.60
C LEU A 318 4.35 16.35 11.26
N ILE A 319 3.50 16.50 10.27
CA ILE A 319 3.85 17.15 9.00
C ILE A 319 4.24 18.61 9.27
N LYS A 320 3.47 19.35 10.08
CA LYS A 320 3.77 20.75 10.44
C LYS A 320 5.03 20.88 11.27
N GLU A 321 5.18 20.05 12.32
CA GLU A 321 6.36 20.06 13.19
C GLU A 321 7.68 19.82 12.44
N ASN A 322 7.65 19.01 11.37
CA ASN A 322 8.81 18.70 10.56
C ASN A 322 8.94 19.54 9.28
N GLY A 323 7.93 20.33 8.92
CA GLY A 323 7.89 21.15 7.72
C GLY A 323 7.92 20.35 6.40
N SER A 324 7.80 19.02 6.45
CA SER A 324 7.82 18.11 5.32
C SER A 324 7.17 16.77 5.68
N VAL A 325 6.71 16.04 4.65
CA VAL A 325 6.20 14.69 4.80
C VAL A 325 7.35 13.69 4.74
N HIS A 326 7.63 13.04 5.84
CA HIS A 326 8.66 12.03 5.97
C HIS A 326 8.14 10.61 5.71
N GLU A 327 9.07 9.70 5.38
CA GLU A 327 8.79 8.30 5.08
C GLU A 327 8.30 7.53 6.32
N VAL A 328 9.08 7.53 7.40
CA VAL A 328 8.89 6.68 8.58
C VAL A 328 9.24 7.41 9.87
N PHE A 329 8.46 7.11 10.92
CA PHE A 329 8.60 7.71 12.24
C PHE A 329 8.78 6.65 13.32
N LEU A 330 9.58 6.97 14.32
CA LEU A 330 9.69 6.20 15.56
C LEU A 330 9.42 7.14 16.74
N HIS A 331 8.46 6.80 17.60
CA HIS A 331 8.04 7.62 18.75
C HIS A 331 7.73 9.08 18.37
N GLY A 332 7.10 9.30 17.21
CA GLY A 332 6.70 10.64 16.74
C GLY A 332 7.83 11.48 16.14
N LYS A 333 9.01 10.91 15.90
CA LYS A 333 10.13 11.60 15.21
C LYS A 333 10.53 10.83 13.96
N PRO A 334 10.95 11.50 12.87
CA PRO A 334 11.54 10.84 11.72
C PRO A 334 12.73 9.98 12.14
N ILE A 335 12.81 8.73 11.67
CA ILE A 335 13.95 7.86 12.00
C ILE A 335 15.24 8.50 11.48
N LYS A 336 16.25 8.54 12.34
CA LYS A 336 17.59 9.02 12.01
C LYS A 336 18.62 8.28 12.84
N SER A 337 19.49 7.53 12.18
CA SER A 337 20.69 6.92 12.75
C SER A 337 21.90 7.22 11.85
N VAL A 338 23.04 6.61 12.13
CA VAL A 338 24.25 6.76 11.30
C VAL A 338 24.04 6.26 9.87
N PHE A 339 23.32 5.15 9.73
CA PHE A 339 23.14 4.47 8.44
C PHE A 339 21.73 4.59 7.85
N LEU A 340 20.78 5.05 8.66
CA LEU A 340 19.38 5.08 8.27
C LEU A 340 18.78 6.46 8.53
N LYS A 341 18.16 7.03 7.50
CA LYS A 341 17.48 8.33 7.59
C LYS A 341 16.14 8.25 6.85
N SER A 342 15.06 8.63 7.55
CA SER A 342 13.75 8.79 6.94
C SER A 342 13.79 9.80 5.79
N GLU A 343 13.32 9.42 4.61
CA GLU A 343 13.24 10.30 3.43
C GLU A 343 12.24 11.42 3.67
N PRO A 344 12.61 12.72 3.56
CA PRO A 344 11.65 13.81 3.46
C PRO A 344 11.11 13.91 2.03
N PHE A 345 10.04 14.69 1.81
CA PHE A 345 9.35 14.79 0.51
C PHE A 345 8.94 13.41 -0.02
N TYR A 346 8.39 12.59 0.86
CA TYR A 346 8.04 11.22 0.50
C TYR A 346 6.68 11.17 -0.20
N SER A 347 6.67 10.81 -1.48
CA SER A 347 5.53 10.96 -2.37
C SER A 347 4.29 10.17 -1.95
N TRP A 348 4.48 8.91 -1.59
CA TRP A 348 3.40 8.00 -1.19
C TRP A 348 2.63 8.51 0.04
N ASN A 349 3.35 8.86 1.12
CA ASN A 349 2.73 9.41 2.33
C ASN A 349 2.05 10.75 2.06
N SER A 350 2.69 11.62 1.24
CA SER A 350 2.13 12.92 0.87
C SER A 350 0.81 12.75 0.12
N ALA A 351 0.80 11.92 -0.90
CA ALA A 351 -0.37 11.71 -1.76
C ALA A 351 -1.53 11.06 -1.00
N LEU A 352 -1.26 10.04 -0.17
CA LEU A 352 -2.31 9.38 0.61
C LEU A 352 -2.86 10.27 1.73
N PHE A 353 -2.06 11.17 2.32
CA PHE A 353 -2.58 12.18 3.23
C PHE A 353 -3.54 13.13 2.52
N LEU A 354 -3.18 13.63 1.33
CA LEU A 354 -4.05 14.48 0.52
C LEU A 354 -5.36 13.78 0.17
N LYS A 355 -5.29 12.50 -0.26
CA LYS A 355 -6.48 11.67 -0.52
C LYS A 355 -7.36 11.54 0.73
N ALA A 356 -6.77 11.17 1.87
CA ALA A 356 -7.52 10.98 3.10
C ALA A 356 -8.20 12.27 3.59
N VAL A 357 -7.55 13.43 3.46
CA VAL A 357 -8.15 14.73 3.79
C VAL A 357 -9.35 15.05 2.88
N ASN A 358 -9.30 14.66 1.61
CA ASN A 358 -10.40 14.88 0.66
C ASN A 358 -11.60 13.93 0.89
N GLU A 359 -11.38 12.74 1.47
CA GLU A 359 -12.40 11.69 1.63
C GLU A 359 -13.00 11.60 3.05
N VAL A 360 -12.42 12.27 4.06
CA VAL A 360 -12.85 12.29 5.47
C VAL A 360 -13.48 13.61 5.89
#